data_f829c1005440ea6955a5a1c5e75ac324
#
_entry.id   f829c1005440ea6955a5a1c5e75ac324
#
_cell.length_a   1.000
_cell.length_b   1.000
_cell.length_c   1.000
_cell.angle_alpha   90.00
_cell.angle_beta   90.00
_cell.angle_gamma   90.00
#
_symmetry.space_group_name_H-M   'P 1'
#
loop_
_entity.id
_entity.type
_entity.pdbx_description
1 polymer ?
#
loop_
_entity_poly.entity_id
_entity_poly.type
_entity_poly.pdbx_seq_one_letter_code
_entity_poly.pdbx_strand_id
1 'polypeptide(L)'
;ATAILSNGSPDMLAAAVASAGIDALLDDVLSVESVGRFKPAPEVYDLVTKRFDCARDEVLFVSSNGWDAASAAGYGFLTAWINRSGEPMDRLGHPPHEELSDLSMIPALAVAI
;
A
#
# COMPACT_ATOMS: atom_id res chain seq x y z
N ALA A 1 6.58 -11.47 1.06
CA ALA A 1 6.62 -10.81 -0.25
C ALA A 1 6.49 -9.30 -0.11
N THR A 2 7.14 -8.56 -0.98
CA THR A 2 7.07 -7.10 -1.04
C THR A 2 6.63 -6.66 -2.44
N ALA A 3 5.73 -5.67 -2.48
CA ALA A 3 5.20 -5.17 -3.74
C ALA A 3 4.80 -3.70 -3.64
N ILE A 4 4.65 -3.06 -4.79
CA ILE A 4 4.06 -1.74 -4.91
C ILE A 4 2.68 -1.89 -5.54
N LEU A 5 1.71 -1.12 -5.04
CA LEU A 5 0.38 -0.94 -5.65
C LEU A 5 0.17 0.55 -5.87
N SER A 6 0.01 0.97 -7.12
CA SER A 6 -0.01 2.39 -7.46
C SER A 6 -1.00 2.73 -8.57
N ASN A 7 -1.49 3.99 -8.51
CA ASN A 7 -2.27 4.61 -9.60
C ASN A 7 -1.39 4.98 -10.81
N GLY A 8 -0.07 4.88 -10.69
CA GLY A 8 0.85 5.17 -11.78
C GLY A 8 0.78 4.15 -12.91
N SER A 9 1.17 4.55 -14.11
CA SER A 9 1.29 3.63 -15.25
C SER A 9 2.45 2.65 -15.05
N PRO A 10 2.45 1.48 -15.72
CA PRO A 10 3.56 0.55 -15.65
C PRO A 10 4.91 1.18 -16.01
N ASP A 11 4.96 2.02 -17.02
CA ASP A 11 6.21 2.69 -17.44
C ASP A 11 6.71 3.68 -16.39
N MET A 12 5.81 4.46 -15.79
CA MET A 12 6.16 5.39 -14.72
C MET A 12 6.68 4.65 -13.48
N LEU A 13 6.04 3.55 -13.12
CA LEU A 13 6.44 2.74 -11.97
C LEU A 13 7.79 2.05 -12.21
N ALA A 14 8.01 1.52 -13.39
CA ALA A 14 9.29 0.91 -13.76
C ALA A 14 10.44 1.94 -13.67
N ALA A 15 10.22 3.14 -14.18
CA ALA A 15 11.20 4.22 -14.10
C ALA A 15 11.49 4.64 -12.65
N ALA A 16 10.45 4.78 -11.83
CA ALA A 16 10.59 5.16 -10.42
C ALA A 16 11.34 4.09 -9.61
N VAL A 17 11.01 2.82 -9.81
CA VAL A 17 11.66 1.69 -9.13
C VAL A 17 13.12 1.57 -9.53
N ALA A 18 13.43 1.71 -10.82
CA ALA A 18 14.81 1.68 -11.32
C ALA A 18 15.62 2.86 -10.78
N SER A 19 15.03 4.05 -10.77
CA SER A 19 15.67 5.27 -10.23
C SER A 19 15.95 5.16 -8.73
N ALA A 20 15.05 4.54 -7.97
CA ALA A 20 15.25 4.31 -6.53
C ALA A 20 16.20 3.15 -6.23
N GLY A 21 16.52 2.30 -7.21
CA GLY A 21 17.40 1.15 -7.04
C GLY A 21 16.82 0.03 -6.20
N ILE A 22 15.49 -0.11 -6.17
CA ILE A 22 14.79 -1.09 -5.32
C ILE A 22 14.14 -2.23 -6.12
N ASP A 23 14.34 -2.29 -7.41
CA ASP A 23 13.72 -3.30 -8.28
C ASP A 23 14.02 -4.74 -7.83
N ALA A 24 15.25 -5.02 -7.40
CA ALA A 24 15.66 -6.34 -6.91
C ALA A 24 15.03 -6.70 -5.54
N LEU A 25 14.46 -5.72 -4.81
CA LEU A 25 13.85 -5.91 -3.50
C LEU A 25 12.36 -6.17 -3.57
N LEU A 26 11.75 -6.02 -4.74
CA LEU A 26 10.31 -6.16 -4.93
C LEU A 26 9.97 -7.46 -5.65
N ASP A 27 8.94 -8.14 -5.16
CA ASP A 27 8.39 -9.34 -5.81
C ASP A 27 7.48 -8.98 -6.98
N ASP A 28 6.82 -7.81 -6.91
CA ASP A 28 6.00 -7.31 -8.01
C ASP A 28 5.75 -5.79 -7.89
N VAL A 29 5.32 -5.22 -9.00
CA VAL A 29 4.86 -3.82 -9.09
C VAL A 29 3.50 -3.85 -9.79
N LEU A 30 2.45 -3.52 -9.05
CA LEU A 30 1.06 -3.63 -9.51
C LEU A 30 0.54 -2.25 -9.89
N SER A 31 0.12 -2.09 -11.14
CA SER A 31 -0.51 -0.87 -11.65
C SER A 31 -2.02 -1.04 -11.76
N VAL A 32 -2.76 0.02 -11.43
CA VAL A 32 -4.21 0.07 -11.60
C VAL A 32 -4.66 -0.07 -13.06
N GLU A 33 -3.77 0.13 -14.02
CA GLU A 33 -4.11 -0.03 -15.44
C GLU A 33 -4.58 -1.43 -15.79
N SER A 34 -4.14 -2.45 -15.04
CA SER A 34 -4.58 -3.83 -15.26
C SER A 34 -6.07 -4.05 -14.98
N VAL A 35 -6.71 -3.20 -14.18
CA VAL A 35 -8.14 -3.27 -13.88
C VAL A 35 -8.92 -2.08 -14.43
N GLY A 36 -8.25 -1.06 -14.97
CA GLY A 36 -8.88 0.11 -15.55
C GLY A 36 -9.59 1.01 -14.54
N ARG A 37 -9.22 0.95 -13.26
CA ARG A 37 -9.79 1.78 -12.20
C ARG A 37 -8.67 2.31 -11.31
N PHE A 38 -8.94 3.41 -10.58
CA PHE A 38 -8.00 3.98 -9.63
C PHE A 38 -8.40 3.67 -8.19
N LYS A 39 -7.42 3.69 -7.27
CA LYS A 39 -7.72 3.70 -5.84
C LYS A 39 -8.72 4.85 -5.57
N PRO A 40 -9.67 4.69 -4.67
CA PRO A 40 -9.83 3.60 -3.70
C PRO A 40 -10.80 2.48 -4.14
N ALA A 41 -11.02 2.29 -5.41
CA ALA A 41 -11.91 1.21 -5.88
C ALA A 41 -11.44 -0.15 -5.34
N PRO A 42 -12.35 -1.00 -4.79
CA PRO A 42 -11.98 -2.29 -4.22
C PRO A 42 -11.24 -3.21 -5.19
N GLU A 43 -11.56 -3.14 -6.47
CA GLU A 43 -10.92 -3.94 -7.52
C GLU A 43 -9.42 -3.69 -7.60
N VAL A 44 -8.96 -2.50 -7.22
CA VAL A 44 -7.54 -2.16 -7.19
C VAL A 44 -6.83 -2.90 -6.07
N TYR A 45 -7.41 -2.91 -4.86
CA TYR A 45 -6.83 -3.63 -3.72
C TYR A 45 -6.91 -5.16 -3.93
N ASP A 46 -7.91 -5.64 -4.67
CA ASP A 46 -8.02 -7.06 -5.06
C ASP A 46 -6.81 -7.54 -5.87
N LEU A 47 -6.10 -6.67 -6.58
CA LEU A 47 -4.87 -7.03 -7.29
C LEU A 47 -3.85 -7.71 -6.37
N VAL A 48 -3.73 -7.24 -5.13
CA VAL A 48 -2.77 -7.77 -4.17
C VAL A 48 -3.16 -9.17 -3.72
N THR A 49 -4.41 -9.36 -3.29
CA THR A 49 -4.87 -10.66 -2.81
C THR A 49 -4.88 -11.73 -3.89
N LYS A 50 -5.19 -11.35 -5.12
CA LYS A 50 -5.14 -12.26 -6.27
C LYS A 50 -3.72 -12.60 -6.67
N ARG A 51 -2.82 -11.62 -6.73
CA ARG A 51 -1.42 -11.82 -7.14
C ARG A 51 -0.67 -12.75 -6.18
N PHE A 52 -0.89 -12.58 -4.88
CA PHE A 52 -0.15 -13.32 -3.84
C PHE A 52 -0.96 -14.46 -3.22
N ASP A 53 -2.19 -14.68 -3.68
CA ASP A 53 -3.08 -15.73 -3.18
C ASP A 53 -3.15 -15.72 -1.64
N CYS A 54 -3.52 -14.58 -1.09
CA CYS A 54 -3.57 -14.36 0.35
C CYS A 54 -4.91 -13.73 0.79
N ALA A 55 -5.21 -13.83 2.08
CA ALA A 55 -6.33 -13.13 2.69
C ALA A 55 -6.00 -11.65 2.91
N ARG A 56 -7.03 -10.82 3.04
CA ARG A 56 -6.88 -9.37 3.24
C ARG A 56 -6.09 -9.05 4.51
N ASP A 57 -6.35 -9.77 5.60
CA ASP A 57 -5.69 -9.57 6.89
C ASP A 57 -4.25 -10.11 6.94
N GLU A 58 -3.80 -10.75 5.86
CA GLU A 58 -2.40 -11.18 5.69
C GLU A 58 -1.53 -10.13 4.98
N VAL A 59 -2.12 -8.98 4.64
CA VAL A 59 -1.43 -7.87 3.95
C VAL A 59 -1.20 -6.74 4.93
N LEU A 60 0.04 -6.28 5.03
CA LEU A 60 0.38 -5.00 5.64
C LEU A 60 0.53 -3.96 4.54
N PHE A 61 -0.42 -3.04 4.48
CA PHE A 61 -0.47 -1.95 3.50
C PHE A 61 0.15 -0.69 4.10
N VAL A 62 1.14 -0.13 3.43
CA VAL A 62 1.88 1.04 3.91
C VAL A 62 1.71 2.17 2.92
N SER A 63 1.25 3.32 3.40
CA SER A 63 1.08 4.51 2.56
C SER A 63 1.39 5.78 3.33
N SER A 64 1.91 6.77 2.63
CA SER A 64 2.08 8.13 3.16
C SER A 64 0.85 9.00 2.95
N ASN A 65 -0.13 8.53 2.20
CA ASN A 65 -1.41 9.22 1.98
C ASN A 65 -2.46 8.70 2.96
N GLY A 66 -2.96 9.58 3.82
CA GLY A 66 -3.95 9.20 4.84
C GLY A 66 -5.22 8.61 4.23
N TRP A 67 -5.72 9.17 3.13
CA TRP A 67 -6.90 8.64 2.44
C TRP A 67 -6.67 7.21 1.90
N ASP A 68 -5.48 6.92 1.40
CA ASP A 68 -5.13 5.61 0.87
C ASP A 68 -5.03 4.56 1.99
N ALA A 69 -4.37 4.90 3.09
CA ALA A 69 -4.30 4.04 4.26
C ALA A 69 -5.69 3.77 4.85
N ALA A 70 -6.53 4.80 4.98
CA ALA A 70 -7.90 4.66 5.48
C ALA A 70 -8.76 3.78 4.55
N SER A 71 -8.65 3.97 3.25
CA SER A 71 -9.39 3.17 2.26
C SER A 71 -8.94 1.71 2.25
N ALA A 72 -7.64 1.45 2.37
CA ALA A 72 -7.10 0.10 2.48
C ALA A 72 -7.55 -0.59 3.77
N ALA A 73 -7.63 0.14 4.89
CA ALA A 73 -8.18 -0.37 6.15
C ALA A 73 -9.65 -0.76 6.00
N GLY A 74 -10.44 0.07 5.33
CA GLY A 74 -11.84 -0.23 5.03
C GLY A 74 -12.01 -1.45 4.11
N TYR A 75 -11.08 -1.67 3.21
CA TYR A 75 -11.04 -2.87 2.36
C TYR A 75 -10.75 -4.15 3.18
N GLY A 76 -9.99 -4.06 4.26
CA GLY A 76 -9.67 -5.18 5.14
C GLY A 76 -8.19 -5.48 5.31
N PHE A 77 -7.30 -4.66 4.76
CA PHE A 77 -5.87 -4.78 4.99
C PHE A 77 -5.50 -4.28 6.39
N LEU A 78 -4.44 -4.85 6.97
CA LEU A 78 -3.73 -4.20 8.07
C LEU A 78 -2.97 -3.02 7.48
N THR A 79 -3.05 -1.86 8.11
CA THR A 79 -2.53 -0.64 7.49
C THR A 79 -1.63 0.15 8.43
N ALA A 80 -0.59 0.74 7.85
CA ALA A 80 0.28 1.71 8.51
C ALA A 80 0.31 3.00 7.69
N TRP A 81 -0.05 4.10 8.31
CA TRP A 81 0.05 5.42 7.71
C TRP A 81 1.36 6.07 8.12
N ILE A 82 2.20 6.37 7.13
CA ILE A 82 3.47 7.06 7.37
C ILE A 82 3.23 8.56 7.27
N ASN A 83 3.04 9.18 8.43
CA ASN A 83 2.69 10.58 8.56
C ASN A 83 3.92 11.40 9.00
N ARG A 84 4.80 11.72 8.05
CA ARG A 84 6.04 12.45 8.32
C ARG A 84 5.81 13.91 8.68
N SER A 85 4.72 14.50 8.19
CA SER A 85 4.43 15.93 8.31
C SER A 85 3.51 16.27 9.47
N GLY A 86 3.02 15.28 10.22
CA GLY A 86 2.07 15.51 11.31
C GLY A 86 0.70 15.99 10.83
N GLU A 87 0.27 15.55 9.64
CA GLU A 87 -1.04 15.91 9.07
C GLU A 87 -2.18 15.36 9.93
N PRO A 88 -3.34 16.04 9.99
CA PRO A 88 -4.51 15.50 10.66
C PRO A 88 -5.03 14.25 9.92
N MET A 89 -5.61 13.32 10.68
CA MET A 89 -6.18 12.10 10.12
C MET A 89 -7.39 12.42 9.25
N ASP A 90 -7.48 11.79 8.08
CA ASP A 90 -8.65 11.90 7.22
C ASP A 90 -9.88 11.26 7.87
N ARG A 91 -11.05 11.89 7.70
CA ARG A 91 -12.31 11.42 8.27
C ARG A 91 -13.05 10.53 7.27
N LEU A 92 -12.47 9.37 6.96
CA LEU A 92 -13.03 8.43 5.98
C LEU A 92 -13.70 7.20 6.59
N GLY A 93 -13.99 7.24 7.89
CA GLY A 93 -14.74 6.18 8.58
C GLY A 93 -13.92 4.98 9.03
N HIS A 94 -12.78 4.71 8.44
CA HIS A 94 -11.90 3.60 8.77
C HIS A 94 -10.48 4.13 9.04
N PRO A 95 -10.10 4.33 10.31
CA PRO A 95 -8.74 4.77 10.61
C PRO A 95 -7.72 3.68 10.28
N PRO A 96 -6.49 4.05 9.91
CA PRO A 96 -5.40 3.07 9.78
C PRO A 96 -5.12 2.40 11.12
N HIS A 97 -4.57 1.18 11.09
CA HIS A 97 -4.25 0.41 12.30
C HIS A 97 -3.07 1.04 13.04
N GLU A 98 -2.12 1.60 12.30
CA GLU A 98 -0.94 2.26 12.85
C GLU A 98 -0.71 3.61 12.17
N GLU A 99 -0.27 4.59 12.94
CA GLU A 99 0.24 5.87 12.43
C GLU A 99 1.68 6.02 12.88
N LEU A 100 2.59 6.13 11.90
CA LEU A 100 4.03 6.17 12.14
C LEU A 100 4.62 7.43 11.50
N SER A 101 5.72 7.93 12.06
CA SER A 101 6.41 9.10 11.49
C SER A 101 7.42 8.73 10.40
N ASP A 102 7.85 7.46 10.34
CA ASP A 102 8.77 6.95 9.33
C ASP A 102 8.63 5.43 9.16
N LEU A 103 9.45 4.85 8.30
CA LEU A 103 9.38 3.42 7.97
C LEU A 103 10.14 2.51 8.95
N SER A 104 10.79 3.05 9.98
CA SER A 104 11.70 2.27 10.83
C SER A 104 11.01 1.11 11.56
N MET A 105 9.73 1.25 11.90
CA MET A 105 8.95 0.22 12.61
C MET A 105 8.30 -0.82 11.69
N ILE A 106 8.34 -0.62 10.38
CA ILE A 106 7.66 -1.51 9.43
C ILE A 106 8.18 -2.95 9.50
N PRO A 107 9.49 -3.23 9.57
CA PRO A 107 9.95 -4.61 9.66
C PRO A 107 9.38 -5.37 10.86
N ALA A 108 9.28 -4.72 12.02
CA ALA A 108 8.71 -5.33 13.23
C ALA A 108 7.21 -5.62 13.07
N LEU A 109 6.45 -4.70 12.47
CA LEU A 109 5.03 -4.89 12.19
C LEU A 109 4.81 -6.02 11.17
N ALA A 110 5.62 -6.11 10.13
CA ALA A 110 5.51 -7.15 9.12
C ALA A 110 5.73 -8.56 9.69
N VAL A 111 6.61 -8.70 10.68
CA VAL A 111 6.84 -9.99 11.36
C VAL A 111 5.67 -10.35 12.29
N ALA A 112 4.96 -9.37 12.82
CA ALA A 112 3.86 -9.59 13.77
C ALA A 112 2.55 -10.07 13.14
N ILE A 113 2.37 -9.95 11.82
CA ILE A 113 1.14 -10.36 11.12
C ILE A 113 1.12 -11.83 10.68
#